data_dfaa73da558a78683a3a85d40943d8bb
#
_entry.id   dfaa73da558a78683a3a85d40943d8bb
#
_cell.length_a   1.000
_cell.length_b   1.000
_cell.length_c   1.000
_cell.angle_alpha   90.00
_cell.angle_beta   90.00
_cell.angle_gamma   90.00
#
_symmetry.space_group_name_H-M   'P 1'
#
loop_
_entity.id
_entity.type
_entity.pdbx_description
1 polymer ?
#
loop_
_entity_poly.entity_id
_entity_poly.type
_entity_poly.pdbx_seq_one_letter_code
_entity_poly.pdbx_strand_id
1 'polypeptide(L)'
;MRYRFLAVLLILSAAPSATPAEGPRTLLAVFAHPDDETLVAPLLAAYARRGVRVQLAIVTDGEKGTQAHAAIPAGPELAKVRAEEARCSCRALGIAPPILLGFKDGELGKQSRPPWVPLAEVQAELAKLLARARPDAVITFGPEGAYGHPDHRLVGAVVTQLVQAGADGAPARLFYPGLPKDRLPQREGGIPWSPTEPRFLTVRVPYETADLAASRAALACHKSQFRAEELEPLTQFMAQVLGGRVYLRPWFGAAQADDVF
;
A
#
# COMPACT_ATOMS: atom_id res chain seq x y z
N MET A 1 -47.87 -52.02 45.37
CA MET A 1 -46.84 -50.99 45.49
C MET A 1 -46.25 -50.73 44.14
N ARG A 2 -46.57 -49.55 43.54
CA ARG A 2 -46.04 -49.14 42.22
C ARG A 2 -45.02 -48.00 42.43
N TYR A 3 -43.74 -48.26 42.21
CA TYR A 3 -42.68 -47.30 42.29
C TYR A 3 -42.64 -46.50 40.97
N ARG A 4 -42.89 -45.15 41.08
CA ARG A 4 -42.69 -44.23 39.96
C ARG A 4 -41.24 -43.71 40.03
N PHE A 5 -40.44 -44.08 39.03
CA PHE A 5 -39.12 -43.48 38.83
C PHE A 5 -39.28 -42.12 38.18
N LEU A 6 -38.83 -41.09 38.88
CA LEU A 6 -38.73 -39.72 38.37
C LEU A 6 -37.38 -39.61 37.66
N ALA A 7 -37.40 -39.50 36.33
CA ALA A 7 -36.18 -39.20 35.55
C ALA A 7 -35.90 -37.68 35.60
N VAL A 8 -34.80 -37.31 36.24
CA VAL A 8 -34.30 -35.93 36.24
C VAL A 8 -33.48 -35.74 34.99
N LEU A 9 -33.99 -34.95 34.05
CA LEU A 9 -33.28 -34.55 32.82
C LEU A 9 -32.30 -33.40 33.15
N LEU A 10 -31.01 -33.70 33.26
CA LEU A 10 -29.98 -32.67 33.35
C LEU A 10 -29.78 -32.03 31.97
N ILE A 11 -30.26 -30.80 31.81
CA ILE A 11 -29.96 -29.99 30.65
C ILE A 11 -28.56 -29.37 30.87
N LEU A 12 -27.52 -29.94 30.23
CA LEU A 12 -26.21 -29.31 30.11
C LEU A 12 -26.34 -28.12 29.10
N SER A 13 -26.43 -26.92 29.60
CA SER A 13 -26.26 -25.72 28.79
C SER A 13 -24.79 -25.61 28.43
N ALA A 14 -24.46 -25.92 27.18
CA ALA A 14 -23.15 -25.59 26.60
C ALA A 14 -23.04 -24.08 26.49
N ALA A 15 -22.15 -23.47 27.28
CA ALA A 15 -21.79 -22.07 27.10
C ALA A 15 -21.16 -21.88 25.69
N PRO A 16 -21.52 -20.83 24.96
CA PRO A 16 -20.89 -20.57 23.67
C PRO A 16 -19.38 -20.38 23.91
N SER A 17 -18.56 -21.18 23.26
CA SER A 17 -17.11 -20.98 23.20
C SER A 17 -16.85 -19.63 22.54
N ALA A 18 -16.39 -18.65 23.32
CA ALA A 18 -15.92 -17.40 22.78
C ALA A 18 -14.74 -17.70 21.85
N THR A 19 -14.93 -17.50 20.55
CA THR A 19 -13.83 -17.50 19.58
C THR A 19 -12.83 -16.47 20.07
N PRO A 20 -11.52 -16.78 20.16
CA PRO A 20 -10.52 -15.77 20.49
C PRO A 20 -10.69 -14.59 19.55
N ALA A 21 -10.77 -13.37 20.06
CA ALA A 21 -10.81 -12.18 19.24
C ALA A 21 -9.52 -12.20 18.39
N GLU A 22 -9.66 -12.35 17.07
CA GLU A 22 -8.53 -12.16 16.15
C GLU A 22 -7.95 -10.77 16.42
N GLY A 23 -6.63 -10.70 16.61
CA GLY A 23 -5.92 -9.42 16.77
C GLY A 23 -6.19 -8.51 15.56
N PRO A 24 -5.91 -7.21 15.67
CA PRO A 24 -6.15 -6.29 14.57
C PRO A 24 -5.40 -6.75 13.31
N ARG A 25 -6.13 -6.81 12.19
CA ARG A 25 -5.55 -7.16 10.88
C ARG A 25 -4.43 -6.21 10.51
N THR A 26 -3.43 -6.69 9.80
CA THR A 26 -2.27 -5.91 9.37
C THR A 26 -2.24 -5.80 7.86
N LEU A 27 -2.21 -4.56 7.35
CA LEU A 27 -1.98 -4.23 5.95
C LEU A 27 -0.58 -3.67 5.80
N LEU A 28 0.22 -4.23 4.89
CA LEU A 28 1.53 -3.72 4.52
C LEU A 28 1.48 -3.14 3.10
N ALA A 29 1.74 -1.85 2.97
CA ALA A 29 1.98 -1.19 1.69
C ALA A 29 3.50 -1.12 1.45
N VAL A 30 3.97 -1.56 0.27
CA VAL A 30 5.39 -1.55 -0.11
C VAL A 30 5.55 -0.77 -1.41
N PHE A 31 6.23 0.37 -1.34
CA PHE A 31 6.43 1.26 -2.48
C PHE A 31 7.90 1.63 -2.66
N ALA A 32 8.22 2.22 -3.81
CA ALA A 32 9.58 2.51 -4.19
C ALA A 32 10.11 3.80 -3.56
N HIS A 33 9.35 4.90 -3.63
CA HIS A 33 9.80 6.23 -3.22
C HIS A 33 8.91 6.86 -2.15
N PRO A 34 9.42 7.82 -1.37
CA PRO A 34 8.58 8.69 -0.55
C PRO A 34 7.65 9.51 -1.46
N ASP A 35 6.35 9.41 -1.29
CA ASP A 35 5.21 9.98 -2.03
C ASP A 35 4.36 8.97 -2.81
N ASP A 36 4.86 7.79 -3.12
CA ASP A 36 4.13 6.75 -3.86
C ASP A 36 2.85 6.28 -3.14
N GLU A 37 2.84 6.36 -1.80
CA GLU A 37 1.67 6.00 -1.00
C GLU A 37 0.45 6.87 -1.31
N THR A 38 0.67 8.05 -1.90
CA THR A 38 -0.41 8.98 -2.28
C THR A 38 -1.37 8.36 -3.30
N LEU A 39 -0.91 7.39 -4.09
CA LEU A 39 -1.73 6.64 -5.05
C LEU A 39 -2.87 5.86 -4.37
N VAL A 40 -2.66 5.41 -3.14
CA VAL A 40 -3.62 4.63 -2.34
C VAL A 40 -3.96 5.28 -1.00
N ALA A 41 -3.56 6.53 -0.80
CA ALA A 41 -3.70 7.24 0.48
C ALA A 41 -5.12 7.20 1.07
N PRO A 42 -6.21 7.37 0.29
CA PRO A 42 -7.56 7.27 0.85
C PRO A 42 -7.86 5.87 1.44
N LEU A 43 -7.33 4.81 0.83
CA LEU A 43 -7.46 3.44 1.33
C LEU A 43 -6.68 3.24 2.64
N LEU A 44 -5.44 3.73 2.70
CA LEU A 44 -4.61 3.60 3.91
C LEU A 44 -5.28 4.31 5.09
N ALA A 45 -5.80 5.53 4.88
CA ALA A 45 -6.55 6.27 5.89
C ALA A 45 -7.83 5.54 6.31
N ALA A 46 -8.59 5.00 5.35
CA ALA A 46 -9.82 4.26 5.63
C ALA A 46 -9.56 3.02 6.50
N TYR A 47 -8.51 2.27 6.23
CA TYR A 47 -8.16 1.11 7.05
C TYR A 47 -7.64 1.50 8.42
N ALA A 48 -6.81 2.54 8.53
CA ALA A 48 -6.37 3.06 9.82
C ALA A 48 -7.57 3.47 10.70
N ARG A 49 -8.53 4.21 10.14
CA ARG A 49 -9.76 4.62 10.83
C ARG A 49 -10.62 3.43 11.27
N ARG A 50 -10.58 2.32 10.52
CA ARG A 50 -11.28 1.05 10.85
C ARG A 50 -10.51 0.17 11.83
N GLY A 51 -9.37 0.63 12.37
CA GLY A 51 -8.58 -0.10 13.36
C GLY A 51 -7.64 -1.15 12.77
N VAL A 52 -7.43 -1.18 11.46
CA VAL A 52 -6.41 -2.02 10.82
C VAL A 52 -5.03 -1.46 11.14
N ARG A 53 -4.07 -2.31 11.45
CA ARG A 53 -2.67 -1.94 11.59
C ARG A 53 -2.05 -1.72 10.21
N VAL A 54 -2.00 -0.47 9.76
CA VAL A 54 -1.43 -0.11 8.47
C VAL A 54 0.05 0.22 8.61
N GLN A 55 0.90 -0.43 7.82
CA GLN A 55 2.34 -0.20 7.74
C GLN A 55 2.72 0.20 6.31
N LEU A 56 3.60 1.18 6.19
CA LEU A 56 4.18 1.63 4.91
C LEU A 56 5.67 1.33 4.89
N ALA A 57 6.14 0.60 3.90
CA ALA A 57 7.55 0.40 3.61
C ALA A 57 7.92 1.14 2.32
N ILE A 58 9.01 1.89 2.39
CA ILE A 58 9.55 2.65 1.25
C ILE A 58 10.96 2.12 1.00
N VAL A 59 11.21 1.66 -0.22
CA VAL A 59 12.43 0.92 -0.56
C VAL A 59 13.61 1.87 -0.80
N THR A 60 13.42 2.93 -1.59
CA THR A 60 14.51 3.86 -1.90
C THR A 60 14.44 5.14 -1.08
N ASP A 61 15.56 5.85 -1.03
CA ASP A 61 15.67 7.12 -0.30
C ASP A 61 15.10 8.32 -1.08
N GLY A 62 14.77 8.15 -2.36
CA GLY A 62 14.21 9.20 -3.22
C GLY A 62 15.17 10.35 -3.51
N GLU A 63 16.48 10.16 -3.31
CA GLU A 63 17.49 11.24 -3.41
C GLU A 63 17.61 11.89 -4.79
N LYS A 64 17.04 11.27 -5.84
CA LYS A 64 17.08 11.80 -7.22
C LYS A 64 15.78 12.47 -7.67
N GLY A 65 14.72 12.39 -6.89
CA GLY A 65 13.43 13.01 -7.19
C GLY A 65 13.43 14.52 -7.03
N THR A 66 14.25 15.21 -7.81
CA THR A 66 14.39 16.68 -7.76
C THR A 66 13.24 17.39 -8.44
N GLN A 67 12.77 18.48 -7.83
CA GLN A 67 11.79 19.39 -8.40
C GLN A 67 12.34 20.82 -8.38
N ALA A 68 12.17 21.56 -9.48
CA ALA A 68 12.74 22.89 -9.61
C ALA A 68 12.25 23.87 -8.52
N HIS A 69 10.98 23.74 -8.08
CA HIS A 69 10.41 24.61 -7.05
C HIS A 69 11.01 24.41 -5.67
N ALA A 70 11.45 23.19 -5.36
CA ALA A 70 12.04 22.86 -4.07
C ALA A 70 13.47 23.39 -3.94
N ALA A 71 14.16 23.57 -5.06
CA ALA A 71 15.54 24.05 -5.14
C ALA A 71 16.54 23.22 -4.28
N ILE A 72 16.24 21.94 -4.08
CA ILE A 72 17.10 20.99 -3.35
C ILE A 72 17.79 20.10 -4.39
N PRO A 73 19.13 20.07 -4.44
CA PRO A 73 19.84 19.20 -5.37
C PRO A 73 19.66 17.73 -5.02
N ALA A 74 19.85 16.85 -6.02
CA ALA A 74 19.89 15.42 -5.78
C ALA A 74 20.99 15.04 -4.78
N GLY A 75 20.68 14.09 -3.90
CA GLY A 75 21.63 13.58 -2.92
C GLY A 75 21.09 13.47 -1.50
N PRO A 76 22.00 13.29 -0.52
CA PRO A 76 21.62 12.94 0.86
C PRO A 76 20.73 13.99 1.54
N GLU A 77 20.82 15.24 1.19
CA GLU A 77 19.97 16.30 1.77
C GLU A 77 18.51 16.14 1.32
N LEU A 78 18.28 15.90 0.02
CA LEU A 78 16.95 15.62 -0.50
C LEU A 78 16.38 14.32 0.12
N ALA A 79 17.21 13.28 0.27
CA ALA A 79 16.79 12.04 0.92
C ALA A 79 16.29 12.28 2.35
N LYS A 80 16.98 13.13 3.14
CA LYS A 80 16.52 13.50 4.50
C LYS A 80 15.19 14.23 4.48
N VAL A 81 15.05 15.22 3.60
CA VAL A 81 13.80 15.97 3.44
C VAL A 81 12.65 15.02 3.11
N ARG A 82 12.81 14.18 2.09
CA ARG A 82 11.77 13.23 1.67
C ARG A 82 11.44 12.19 2.75
N ALA A 83 12.42 11.78 3.56
CA ALA A 83 12.16 10.90 4.71
C ALA A 83 11.26 11.57 5.77
N GLU A 84 11.47 12.87 6.07
CA GLU A 84 10.60 13.61 6.99
C GLU A 84 9.20 13.86 6.39
N GLU A 85 9.12 14.11 5.10
CA GLU A 85 7.86 14.23 4.37
C GLU A 85 7.04 12.94 4.44
N ALA A 86 7.68 11.78 4.24
CA ALA A 86 7.02 10.47 4.40
C ALA A 86 6.54 10.24 5.85
N ARG A 87 7.31 10.66 6.87
CA ARG A 87 6.85 10.62 8.26
C ARG A 87 5.66 11.54 8.51
N CYS A 88 5.66 12.71 7.91
CA CYS A 88 4.52 13.65 7.96
C CYS A 88 3.29 13.01 7.31
N SER A 89 3.43 12.44 6.11
CA SER A 89 2.37 11.75 5.38
C SER A 89 1.75 10.62 6.22
N CYS A 90 2.57 9.75 6.80
CA CYS A 90 2.07 8.69 7.68
C CYS A 90 1.26 9.23 8.87
N ARG A 91 1.71 10.32 9.50
CA ARG A 91 0.94 10.97 10.57
C ARG A 91 -0.40 11.51 10.09
N ALA A 92 -0.42 12.14 8.91
CA ALA A 92 -1.65 12.67 8.30
C ALA A 92 -2.65 11.55 7.97
N LEU A 93 -2.17 10.38 7.56
CA LEU A 93 -2.99 9.20 7.28
C LEU A 93 -3.42 8.43 8.54
N GLY A 94 -2.87 8.76 9.71
CA GLY A 94 -3.14 8.03 10.96
C GLY A 94 -2.52 6.64 11.00
N ILE A 95 -1.45 6.39 10.24
CA ILE A 95 -0.75 5.11 10.16
C ILE A 95 0.57 5.14 10.92
N ALA A 96 1.17 3.95 11.12
CA ALA A 96 2.49 3.83 11.75
C ALA A 96 3.57 4.61 10.96
N PRO A 97 4.65 5.08 11.62
CA PRO A 97 5.77 5.70 10.91
C PRO A 97 6.30 4.80 9.80
N PRO A 98 6.79 5.37 8.68
CA PRO A 98 7.24 4.57 7.55
C PRO A 98 8.49 3.76 7.89
N ILE A 99 8.58 2.56 7.31
CA ILE A 99 9.77 1.72 7.32
C ILE A 99 10.59 2.11 6.10
N LEU A 100 11.69 2.84 6.32
CA LEU A 100 12.56 3.33 5.26
C LEU A 100 13.72 2.34 5.09
N LEU A 101 13.84 1.69 3.92
CA LEU A 101 14.91 0.72 3.66
C LEU A 101 16.21 1.39 3.18
N GLY A 102 16.13 2.60 2.62
CA GLY A 102 17.29 3.45 2.32
C GLY A 102 18.13 3.00 1.13
N PHE A 103 17.59 2.19 0.23
CA PHE A 103 18.26 1.89 -1.04
C PHE A 103 18.34 3.14 -1.92
N LYS A 104 19.31 3.18 -2.83
CA LYS A 104 19.54 4.33 -3.69
C LYS A 104 18.47 4.45 -4.78
N ASP A 105 17.89 5.63 -4.91
CA ASP A 105 16.91 5.96 -5.94
C ASP A 105 17.50 5.79 -7.35
N GLY A 106 16.75 5.11 -8.23
CA GLY A 106 17.15 4.82 -9.61
C GLY A 106 18.33 3.86 -9.73
N GLU A 107 18.64 3.07 -8.69
CA GLU A 107 19.78 2.15 -8.68
C GLU A 107 19.42 0.68 -8.47
N LEU A 108 18.14 0.37 -8.22
CA LEU A 108 17.70 -1.00 -7.93
C LEU A 108 18.02 -1.99 -9.05
N GLY A 109 17.93 -1.53 -10.30
CA GLY A 109 18.24 -2.32 -11.50
C GLY A 109 19.68 -2.22 -11.98
N LYS A 110 20.56 -1.50 -11.28
CA LYS A 110 21.97 -1.42 -11.68
C LYS A 110 22.65 -2.78 -11.54
N GLN A 111 23.21 -3.22 -12.64
CA GLN A 111 23.99 -4.44 -12.69
C GLN A 111 25.40 -4.19 -12.12
N SER A 112 25.67 -4.70 -10.95
CA SER A 112 27.00 -5.11 -10.59
C SER A 112 27.14 -6.59 -10.93
N ARG A 113 28.20 -6.98 -11.63
CA ARG A 113 28.37 -8.36 -12.14
C ARG A 113 28.08 -9.42 -11.09
N PRO A 114 27.60 -10.60 -11.59
CA PRO A 114 26.55 -11.39 -10.96
C PRO A 114 26.82 -11.68 -9.49
N PRO A 115 25.76 -11.83 -8.70
CA PRO A 115 24.35 -11.65 -9.01
C PRO A 115 23.94 -10.18 -8.84
N TRP A 116 22.88 -9.70 -9.49
CA TRP A 116 22.26 -8.37 -9.36
C TRP A 116 22.18 -7.88 -7.91
N VAL A 117 23.28 -7.36 -7.36
CA VAL A 117 23.48 -7.19 -5.90
C VAL A 117 22.40 -6.30 -5.28
N PRO A 118 22.06 -5.10 -5.85
CA PRO A 118 21.05 -4.26 -5.21
C PRO A 118 19.68 -4.95 -5.13
N LEU A 119 19.29 -5.69 -6.17
CA LEU A 119 18.01 -6.38 -6.19
C LEU A 119 17.97 -7.56 -5.19
N ALA A 120 19.05 -8.30 -5.07
CA ALA A 120 19.19 -9.38 -4.08
C ALA A 120 19.14 -8.86 -2.64
N GLU A 121 19.75 -7.69 -2.38
CA GLU A 121 19.71 -7.02 -1.07
C GLU A 121 18.28 -6.52 -0.78
N VAL A 122 17.60 -5.89 -1.73
CA VAL A 122 16.20 -5.49 -1.61
C VAL A 122 15.32 -6.70 -1.29
N GLN A 123 15.51 -7.81 -2.02
CA GLN A 123 14.77 -9.05 -1.78
C GLN A 123 15.00 -9.58 -0.37
N ALA A 124 16.23 -9.57 0.12
CA ALA A 124 16.58 -10.03 1.48
C ALA A 124 15.94 -9.15 2.55
N GLU A 125 15.99 -7.82 2.41
CA GLU A 125 15.38 -6.89 3.37
C GLU A 125 13.85 -6.98 3.37
N LEU A 126 13.23 -7.10 2.20
CA LEU A 126 11.76 -7.29 2.10
C LEU A 126 11.32 -8.65 2.66
N ALA A 127 12.10 -9.71 2.47
CA ALA A 127 11.82 -11.01 3.10
C ALA A 127 11.87 -10.91 4.65
N LYS A 128 12.88 -10.23 5.21
CA LYS A 128 12.95 -9.96 6.65
C LYS A 128 11.76 -9.12 7.14
N LEU A 129 11.33 -8.15 6.33
CA LEU A 129 10.17 -7.32 6.67
C LEU A 129 8.89 -8.15 6.72
N LEU A 130 8.63 -9.00 5.72
CA LEU A 130 7.47 -9.90 5.69
C LEU A 130 7.47 -10.84 6.89
N ALA A 131 8.60 -11.45 7.21
CA ALA A 131 8.75 -12.35 8.36
C ALA A 131 8.42 -11.67 9.70
N ARG A 132 8.79 -10.39 9.85
CA ARG A 132 8.49 -9.60 11.06
C ARG A 132 7.05 -9.08 11.11
N ALA A 133 6.57 -8.54 10.00
CA ALA A 133 5.27 -7.87 9.93
C ALA A 133 4.10 -8.87 9.90
N ARG A 134 4.30 -10.05 9.28
CA ARG A 134 3.26 -11.07 9.04
C ARG A 134 1.92 -10.46 8.63
N PRO A 135 1.89 -9.68 7.55
CA PRO A 135 0.69 -8.97 7.16
C PRO A 135 -0.39 -9.92 6.66
N ASP A 136 -1.67 -9.57 6.87
CA ASP A 136 -2.80 -10.30 6.30
C ASP A 136 -2.98 -10.01 4.81
N ALA A 137 -2.53 -8.82 4.38
CA ALA A 137 -2.53 -8.40 2.98
C ALA A 137 -1.35 -7.47 2.67
N VAL A 138 -0.90 -7.50 1.42
CA VAL A 138 0.14 -6.61 0.88
C VAL A 138 -0.40 -5.84 -0.31
N ILE A 139 -0.07 -4.55 -0.39
CA ILE A 139 -0.27 -3.71 -1.57
C ILE A 139 1.10 -3.26 -2.07
N THR A 140 1.35 -3.40 -3.38
CA THR A 140 2.56 -2.93 -4.04
C THR A 140 2.27 -2.59 -5.50
N PHE A 141 3.25 -2.08 -6.25
CA PHE A 141 3.08 -1.82 -7.67
C PHE A 141 2.87 -3.09 -8.50
N GLY A 142 2.01 -2.98 -9.50
CA GLY A 142 1.92 -3.99 -10.55
C GLY A 142 3.08 -3.88 -11.56
N PRO A 143 3.15 -4.81 -12.53
CA PRO A 143 4.21 -4.86 -13.55
C PRO A 143 4.26 -3.61 -14.44
N GLU A 144 3.18 -2.83 -14.50
CA GLU A 144 3.11 -1.53 -15.19
C GLU A 144 3.89 -0.43 -14.46
N GLY A 145 4.11 -0.56 -13.12
CA GLY A 145 4.81 0.43 -12.31
C GLY A 145 4.13 1.80 -12.28
N ALA A 146 2.79 1.82 -12.21
CA ALA A 146 1.91 2.99 -12.24
C ALA A 146 2.00 3.81 -13.55
N TYR A 147 3.15 4.32 -13.91
CA TYR A 147 3.44 5.09 -15.13
C TYR A 147 4.73 4.62 -15.83
N GLY A 148 5.18 3.42 -15.51
CA GLY A 148 6.33 2.82 -16.15
C GLY A 148 7.67 3.02 -15.44
N HIS A 149 7.67 3.60 -14.23
CA HIS A 149 8.91 3.83 -13.48
C HIS A 149 9.67 2.51 -13.21
N PRO A 150 10.98 2.42 -13.53
CA PRO A 150 11.74 1.19 -13.35
C PRO A 150 11.75 0.67 -11.90
N ASP A 151 11.98 1.54 -10.91
CA ASP A 151 12.01 1.14 -9.51
C ASP A 151 10.66 0.64 -9.02
N HIS A 152 9.54 1.23 -9.48
CA HIS A 152 8.20 0.74 -9.16
C HIS A 152 8.01 -0.70 -9.65
N ARG A 153 8.41 -0.97 -10.90
CA ARG A 153 8.33 -2.31 -11.50
C ARG A 153 9.19 -3.31 -10.74
N LEU A 154 10.42 -2.91 -10.36
CA LEU A 154 11.35 -3.79 -9.64
C LEU A 154 10.86 -4.10 -8.23
N VAL A 155 10.40 -3.11 -7.47
CA VAL A 155 9.83 -3.30 -6.14
C VAL A 155 8.61 -4.21 -6.21
N GLY A 156 7.68 -3.94 -7.13
CA GLY A 156 6.50 -4.77 -7.34
C GLY A 156 6.86 -6.21 -7.72
N ALA A 157 7.85 -6.41 -8.60
CA ALA A 157 8.32 -7.73 -9.00
C ALA A 157 8.93 -8.51 -7.83
N VAL A 158 9.78 -7.87 -7.00
CA VAL A 158 10.41 -8.51 -5.83
C VAL A 158 9.37 -8.91 -4.80
N VAL A 159 8.43 -8.02 -4.47
CA VAL A 159 7.34 -8.33 -3.52
C VAL A 159 6.50 -9.49 -4.05
N THR A 160 6.13 -9.46 -5.33
CA THR A 160 5.37 -10.53 -5.97
C THR A 160 6.10 -11.85 -5.91
N GLN A 161 7.41 -11.87 -6.22
CA GLN A 161 8.25 -13.06 -6.14
C GLN A 161 8.27 -13.66 -4.72
N LEU A 162 8.42 -12.82 -3.69
CA LEU A 162 8.44 -13.26 -2.30
C LEU A 162 7.11 -13.89 -1.87
N VAL A 163 5.99 -13.27 -2.25
CA VAL A 163 4.65 -13.82 -1.99
C VAL A 163 4.44 -15.12 -2.76
N GLN A 164 4.80 -15.16 -4.04
CA GLN A 164 4.69 -16.34 -4.88
C GLN A 164 5.54 -17.52 -4.37
N ALA A 165 6.72 -17.23 -3.84
CA ALA A 165 7.61 -18.24 -3.28
C ALA A 165 7.19 -18.71 -1.87
N GLY A 166 6.16 -18.15 -1.27
CA GLY A 166 5.73 -18.47 0.08
C GLY A 166 6.79 -18.09 1.13
N ALA A 167 7.45 -16.94 0.95
CA ALA A 167 8.42 -16.44 1.93
C ALA A 167 7.81 -16.37 3.33
N ASP A 168 8.62 -16.57 4.38
CA ASP A 168 8.12 -16.54 5.76
C ASP A 168 7.36 -15.22 6.03
N GLY A 169 6.16 -15.35 6.58
CA GLY A 169 5.27 -14.23 6.87
C GLY A 169 4.58 -13.61 5.64
N ALA A 170 4.82 -14.11 4.42
CA ALA A 170 4.12 -13.61 3.24
C ALA A 170 2.64 -14.02 3.26
N PRO A 171 1.70 -13.09 3.00
CA PRO A 171 0.28 -13.40 2.97
C PRO A 171 -0.14 -14.03 1.65
N ALA A 172 -1.29 -14.69 1.64
CA ALA A 172 -1.93 -15.15 0.41
C ALA A 172 -2.54 -13.98 -0.43
N ARG A 173 -2.65 -12.79 0.15
CA ARG A 173 -3.35 -11.63 -0.43
C ARG A 173 -2.35 -10.57 -0.84
N LEU A 174 -2.17 -10.42 -2.14
CA LEU A 174 -1.34 -9.40 -2.76
C LEU A 174 -2.16 -8.64 -3.80
N PHE A 175 -2.08 -7.31 -3.74
CA PHE A 175 -2.84 -6.42 -4.61
C PHE A 175 -1.96 -5.36 -5.25
N TYR A 176 -2.36 -4.95 -6.45
CA TYR A 176 -1.77 -3.84 -7.19
C TYR A 176 -2.82 -2.74 -7.37
N PRO A 177 -2.53 -1.48 -7.00
CA PRO A 177 -3.41 -0.37 -7.34
C PRO A 177 -3.51 -0.21 -8.84
N GLY A 178 -4.68 0.15 -9.32
CA GLY A 178 -4.92 0.41 -10.73
C GLY A 178 -5.88 1.58 -10.94
N LEU A 179 -5.65 2.34 -12.00
CA LEU A 179 -6.50 3.45 -12.39
C LEU A 179 -7.45 2.97 -13.49
N PRO A 180 -8.78 3.05 -13.30
CA PRO A 180 -9.75 2.59 -14.28
C PRO A 180 -9.60 3.33 -15.60
N LYS A 181 -9.43 2.60 -16.70
CA LYS A 181 -9.21 3.14 -18.05
C LYS A 181 -10.34 4.07 -18.50
N ASP A 182 -11.56 3.73 -18.16
CA ASP A 182 -12.76 4.49 -18.50
C ASP A 182 -12.95 5.77 -17.68
N ARG A 183 -12.13 5.99 -16.66
CA ARG A 183 -12.15 7.18 -15.79
C ARG A 183 -10.94 8.08 -15.95
N LEU A 184 -9.87 7.58 -16.55
CA LEU A 184 -8.69 8.40 -16.82
C LEU A 184 -8.99 9.36 -17.97
N PRO A 185 -8.88 10.69 -17.76
CA PRO A 185 -9.04 11.63 -18.84
C PRO A 185 -7.91 11.45 -19.86
N GLN A 186 -8.26 11.52 -21.14
CA GLN A 186 -7.27 11.63 -22.19
C GLN A 186 -6.68 13.05 -22.14
N ARG A 187 -5.45 13.16 -21.65
CA ARG A 187 -4.71 14.43 -21.59
C ARG A 187 -3.46 14.32 -22.43
N GLU A 188 -3.22 15.35 -23.23
CA GLU A 188 -1.91 15.58 -23.83
C GLU A 188 -0.99 16.17 -22.75
N GLY A 189 0.15 15.55 -22.51
CA GLY A 189 1.11 15.94 -21.48
C GLY A 189 0.76 15.44 -20.06
N GLY A 190 1.70 15.56 -19.14
CA GLY A 190 1.59 15.10 -17.76
C GLY A 190 2.11 13.68 -17.55
N ILE A 191 1.81 13.10 -16.38
CA ILE A 191 2.26 11.74 -16.04
C ILE A 191 1.53 10.74 -16.93
N PRO A 192 2.24 9.87 -17.66
CA PRO A 192 1.65 8.87 -18.55
C PRO A 192 1.13 7.66 -17.75
N TRP A 193 0.09 7.88 -16.95
CA TRP A 193 -0.52 6.83 -16.14
C TRP A 193 -0.87 5.59 -16.95
N SER A 194 -0.51 4.42 -16.45
CA SER A 194 -0.87 3.16 -17.06
C SER A 194 -2.32 2.79 -16.70
N PRO A 195 -3.25 2.80 -17.67
CA PRO A 195 -4.64 2.48 -17.39
C PRO A 195 -4.82 0.99 -17.15
N THR A 196 -5.79 0.64 -16.31
CA THR A 196 -6.21 -0.75 -16.11
C THR A 196 -7.65 -0.95 -16.59
N GLU A 197 -7.90 -2.01 -17.37
CA GLU A 197 -9.25 -2.38 -17.78
C GLU A 197 -10.12 -2.66 -16.55
N PRO A 198 -11.32 -2.05 -16.41
CA PRO A 198 -12.17 -2.14 -15.21
C PRO A 198 -12.49 -3.57 -14.76
N ARG A 199 -12.53 -4.53 -15.71
CA ARG A 199 -12.79 -5.95 -15.40
C ARG A 199 -11.70 -6.61 -14.55
N PHE A 200 -10.49 -6.08 -14.54
CA PHE A 200 -9.39 -6.58 -13.71
C PHE A 200 -9.32 -5.92 -12.33
N LEU A 201 -10.02 -4.81 -12.14
CA LEU A 201 -10.10 -4.08 -10.88
C LEU A 201 -11.24 -4.65 -10.02
N THR A 202 -11.04 -5.87 -9.56
CA THR A 202 -12.09 -6.66 -8.89
C THR A 202 -12.23 -6.33 -7.42
N VAL A 203 -11.24 -5.70 -6.79
CA VAL A 203 -11.30 -5.19 -5.42
C VAL A 203 -11.46 -3.67 -5.46
N ARG A 204 -12.48 -3.14 -4.78
CA ARG A 204 -12.91 -1.73 -4.87
C ARG A 204 -13.21 -1.20 -3.47
N VAL A 205 -12.15 -0.82 -2.76
CA VAL A 205 -12.24 -0.41 -1.36
C VAL A 205 -12.88 0.98 -1.23
N PRO A 206 -14.02 1.12 -0.56
CA PRO A 206 -14.66 2.41 -0.37
C PRO A 206 -13.90 3.25 0.66
N TYR A 207 -13.89 4.57 0.44
CA TYR A 207 -13.38 5.56 1.37
C TYR A 207 -14.41 6.68 1.59
N GLU A 208 -14.29 7.38 2.70
CA GLU A 208 -15.17 8.49 3.09
C GLU A 208 -14.50 9.85 2.86
N THR A 209 -15.26 10.93 3.00
CA THR A 209 -14.74 12.30 2.90
C THR A 209 -13.59 12.57 3.87
N ALA A 210 -13.64 12.00 5.07
CA ALA A 210 -12.56 12.11 6.06
C ALA A 210 -11.25 11.46 5.57
N ASP A 211 -11.35 10.31 4.88
CA ASP A 211 -10.21 9.59 4.33
C ASP A 211 -9.58 10.36 3.17
N LEU A 212 -10.42 11.00 2.33
CA LEU A 212 -9.94 11.88 1.27
C LEU A 212 -9.26 13.13 1.84
N ALA A 213 -9.78 13.71 2.92
CA ALA A 213 -9.16 14.84 3.60
C ALA A 213 -7.79 14.45 4.20
N ALA A 214 -7.67 13.26 4.80
CA ALA A 214 -6.41 12.72 5.28
C ALA A 214 -5.41 12.50 4.13
N SER A 215 -5.88 11.97 3.00
CA SER A 215 -5.08 11.80 1.78
C SER A 215 -4.54 13.14 1.24
N ARG A 216 -5.37 14.19 1.21
CA ARG A 216 -4.94 15.54 0.83
C ARG A 216 -3.89 16.09 1.79
N ALA A 217 -4.06 15.89 3.09
CA ALA A 217 -3.08 16.30 4.09
C ALA A 217 -1.76 15.53 3.95
N ALA A 218 -1.80 14.25 3.59
CA ALA A 218 -0.62 13.44 3.30
C ALA A 218 0.11 13.96 2.05
N LEU A 219 -0.61 14.23 0.96
CA LEU A 219 -0.05 14.83 -0.25
C LEU A 219 0.64 16.17 0.06
N ALA A 220 0.04 17.01 0.91
CA ALA A 220 0.58 18.30 1.31
C ALA A 220 1.87 18.20 2.16
N CYS A 221 2.21 17.03 2.67
CA CYS A 221 3.46 16.77 3.36
C CYS A 221 4.66 16.73 2.40
N HIS A 222 4.46 16.27 1.16
CA HIS A 222 5.51 16.09 0.16
C HIS A 222 5.86 17.39 -0.58
N LYS A 223 6.28 18.41 0.16
CA LYS A 223 6.56 19.77 -0.34
C LYS A 223 7.73 19.81 -1.31
N SER A 224 8.68 18.88 -1.19
CA SER A 224 9.78 18.76 -2.15
C SER A 224 9.31 18.24 -3.51
N GLN A 225 8.11 17.66 -3.60
CA GLN A 225 7.58 17.02 -4.80
C GLN A 225 6.40 17.80 -5.41
N PHE A 226 5.56 18.40 -4.58
CA PHE A 226 4.33 19.08 -5.00
C PHE A 226 4.29 20.52 -4.49
N ARG A 227 3.89 21.44 -5.36
CA ARG A 227 3.62 22.84 -5.01
C ARG A 227 2.27 22.97 -4.31
N ALA A 228 2.12 24.02 -3.52
CA ALA A 228 0.87 24.26 -2.82
C ALA A 228 -0.34 24.42 -3.78
N GLU A 229 -0.12 25.06 -4.92
CA GLU A 229 -1.14 25.29 -5.96
C GLU A 229 -1.53 24.02 -6.71
N GLU A 230 -0.72 22.96 -6.66
CA GLU A 230 -0.99 21.68 -7.31
C GLU A 230 -1.86 20.73 -6.44
N LEU A 231 -1.91 20.97 -5.13
CA LEU A 231 -2.56 20.04 -4.18
C LEU A 231 -4.05 19.90 -4.44
N GLU A 232 -4.77 21.00 -4.65
CA GLU A 232 -6.20 20.97 -4.90
C GLU A 232 -6.54 20.33 -6.26
N PRO A 233 -5.91 20.72 -7.39
CA PRO A 233 -6.10 20.06 -8.68
C PRO A 233 -5.79 18.56 -8.65
N LEU A 234 -4.71 18.14 -7.98
CA LEU A 234 -4.37 16.72 -7.85
C LEU A 234 -5.39 15.96 -7.00
N THR A 235 -5.84 16.55 -5.88
CA THR A 235 -6.87 15.93 -5.04
C THR A 235 -8.18 15.76 -5.80
N GLN A 236 -8.59 16.78 -6.55
CA GLN A 236 -9.81 16.72 -7.36
C GLN A 236 -9.68 15.70 -8.49
N PHE A 237 -8.54 15.66 -9.18
CA PHE A 237 -8.26 14.66 -10.21
C PHE A 237 -8.38 13.24 -9.63
N MET A 238 -7.71 12.96 -8.49
CA MET A 238 -7.78 11.65 -7.85
C MET A 238 -9.20 11.33 -7.38
N ALA A 239 -9.91 12.28 -6.78
CA ALA A 239 -11.30 12.08 -6.37
C ALA A 239 -12.22 11.74 -7.56
N GLN A 240 -12.02 12.39 -8.70
CA GLN A 240 -12.78 12.12 -9.94
C GLN A 240 -12.47 10.72 -10.49
N VAL A 241 -11.18 10.36 -10.60
CA VAL A 241 -10.75 9.06 -11.12
C VAL A 241 -11.20 7.91 -10.20
N LEU A 242 -11.04 8.09 -8.90
CA LEU A 242 -11.37 7.08 -7.91
C LEU A 242 -12.89 6.98 -7.65
N GLY A 243 -13.62 8.09 -7.68
CA GLY A 243 -15.09 8.09 -7.51
C GLY A 243 -15.53 7.43 -6.20
N GLY A 244 -14.85 7.71 -5.09
CA GLY A 244 -15.19 7.19 -3.77
C GLY A 244 -14.66 5.79 -3.46
N ARG A 245 -13.86 5.18 -4.34
CA ARG A 245 -13.26 3.85 -4.14
C ARG A 245 -11.84 3.80 -4.65
N VAL A 246 -10.93 3.18 -3.91
CA VAL A 246 -9.59 2.81 -4.42
C VAL A 246 -9.72 1.46 -5.11
N TYR A 247 -9.20 1.38 -6.32
CA TYR A 247 -9.29 0.21 -7.18
C TYR A 247 -8.01 -0.61 -7.09
N LEU A 248 -8.17 -1.91 -6.84
CA LEU A 248 -7.07 -2.85 -6.75
C LEU A 248 -7.31 -4.04 -7.69
N ARG A 249 -6.22 -4.53 -8.23
CA ARG A 249 -6.15 -5.77 -8.99
C ARG A 249 -5.44 -6.81 -8.13
N PRO A 250 -6.06 -7.97 -7.80
CA PRO A 250 -5.36 -9.04 -7.12
C PRO A 250 -4.26 -9.61 -8.01
N TRP A 251 -3.16 -10.03 -7.41
CA TRP A 251 -2.08 -10.70 -8.13
C TRP A 251 -2.58 -11.98 -8.80
N PHE A 252 -3.40 -12.74 -8.13
CA PHE A 252 -4.03 -13.93 -8.65
C PHE A 252 -5.55 -13.80 -8.53
N GLY A 253 -6.29 -14.29 -9.54
CA GLY A 253 -7.72 -14.02 -9.70
C GLY A 253 -8.51 -14.23 -8.41
N ALA A 254 -9.31 -13.23 -8.07
CA ALA A 254 -10.22 -13.26 -6.93
C ALA A 254 -11.64 -12.88 -7.37
N ALA A 255 -12.61 -13.32 -6.58
CA ALA A 255 -13.98 -12.83 -6.69
C ALA A 255 -14.00 -11.29 -6.47
N GLN A 256 -15.08 -10.65 -6.93
CA GLN A 256 -15.28 -9.23 -6.64
C GLN A 256 -15.43 -9.00 -5.14
N ALA A 257 -14.76 -7.99 -4.63
CA ALA A 257 -14.79 -7.64 -3.21
C ALA A 257 -14.65 -6.13 -3.00
N ASP A 258 -15.15 -5.67 -1.86
CA ASP A 258 -15.03 -4.29 -1.40
C ASP A 258 -13.94 -4.11 -0.33
N ASP A 259 -13.14 -5.15 -0.11
CA ASP A 259 -12.12 -5.23 0.94
C ASP A 259 -10.88 -5.98 0.44
N VAL A 260 -9.75 -5.80 1.12
CA VAL A 260 -8.50 -6.56 0.91
C VAL A 260 -8.37 -7.75 1.86
N PHE A 261 -9.31 -7.94 2.78
CA PHE A 261 -9.31 -9.01 3.77
C PHE A 261 -10.36 -10.08 3.52
#